data_d0e2f5fd382705ca86f0cef5dc05c74d
#
_entry.id   d0e2f5fd382705ca86f0cef5dc05c74d
#
_cell.length_a   1.000
_cell.length_b   1.000
_cell.length_c   1.000
_cell.angle_alpha   90.00
_cell.angle_beta   90.00
_cell.angle_gamma   90.00
#
_symmetry.space_group_name_H-M   'P 1'
#
loop_
_entity.id
_entity.type
_entity.pdbx_description
1 polymer ?
#
loop_
_entity_poly.entity_id
_entity_poly.type
_entity_poly.pdbx_seq_one_letter_code
_entity_poly.pdbx_strand_id
1 'polypeptide(L)'
;MKKTILIVANLDTRGSEFKMVKELIESRGHHALLLDFSMEQEPFFPGDITCEEVAREGGIDDIEEVRQLYRTKRTLATENQITGAIKIVSRLLKEGKLHGVLGVGGGTSTLVSTSIMQSLPFGMPKLMASSMAGHPKYVDKYVGTKDITMLNTVVDVVELNPILEIQLINAVGAICGMVEISPGWEIVFEKPVIAVTSFGFAERAVEPAIHFLREKGFIPVPCHAQGRGDRAMDELIREGWFQGVIDIVSRGIGEELLGGNCAAGNDRLLAASESGIPQVVAPSGLDMLSIGGRPELLNNYKDRPQALIDKLRIEARTSPEELEQMAEIIADRLNCSSAPCAVLIPLKGWSSLDKEGLALYDPEADAFFTSVLKKRLNPNIPVKEVDLHLNTPEFGREAVDLFNKIYKKNQTGS
;
A
#
# COMPACT_ATOMS: atom_id res chain seq x y z
N MET A 1 -31.23 1.71 1.19
CA MET A 1 -31.06 2.77 2.22
C MET A 1 -30.36 3.97 1.61
N LYS A 2 -30.72 5.19 2.05
CA LYS A 2 -30.03 6.41 1.60
C LYS A 2 -28.59 6.43 2.12
N LYS A 3 -27.62 6.54 1.22
CA LYS A 3 -26.18 6.58 1.52
C LYS A 3 -25.65 7.99 1.37
N THR A 4 -24.57 8.36 2.07
CA THR A 4 -23.92 9.66 1.92
C THR A 4 -22.66 9.50 1.08
N ILE A 5 -22.55 10.25 0.00
CA ILE A 5 -21.39 10.35 -0.87
C ILE A 5 -20.76 11.72 -0.69
N LEU A 6 -19.52 11.77 -0.21
CA LEU A 6 -18.76 13.00 -0.14
C LEU A 6 -18.26 13.38 -1.53
N ILE A 7 -18.48 14.61 -1.93
CA ILE A 7 -17.94 15.22 -3.13
C ILE A 7 -16.82 16.16 -2.71
N VAL A 8 -15.58 15.88 -3.09
CA VAL A 8 -14.43 16.76 -2.85
C VAL A 8 -14.36 17.78 -3.97
N ALA A 9 -14.70 19.02 -3.68
CA ALA A 9 -14.99 20.06 -4.65
C ALA A 9 -14.11 21.32 -4.47
N ASN A 10 -13.75 21.95 -5.60
CA ASN A 10 -13.20 23.31 -5.64
C ASN A 10 -14.24 24.23 -6.30
N LEU A 11 -15.11 24.77 -5.46
CA LEU A 11 -16.30 25.52 -5.89
C LEU A 11 -15.99 26.93 -6.42
N ASP A 12 -14.75 27.39 -6.24
CA ASP A 12 -14.25 28.67 -6.78
C ASP A 12 -13.94 28.64 -8.28
N THR A 13 -13.81 27.46 -8.87
CA THR A 13 -13.43 27.30 -10.29
C THR A 13 -14.36 26.38 -11.08
N ARG A 14 -15.16 25.52 -10.42
CA ARG A 14 -15.97 24.46 -11.07
C ARG A 14 -17.38 24.34 -10.47
N GLY A 15 -18.07 25.46 -10.31
CA GLY A 15 -19.39 25.47 -9.69
C GLY A 15 -20.45 24.69 -10.46
N SER A 16 -20.50 24.83 -11.78
CA SER A 16 -21.50 24.17 -12.64
C SER A 16 -21.35 22.64 -12.65
N GLU A 17 -20.12 22.16 -12.72
CA GLU A 17 -19.80 20.73 -12.72
C GLU A 17 -20.20 20.05 -11.41
N PHE A 18 -19.87 20.69 -10.30
CA PHE A 18 -20.23 20.14 -8.97
C PHE A 18 -21.73 20.26 -8.67
N LYS A 19 -22.40 21.29 -9.17
CA LYS A 19 -23.86 21.37 -9.09
C LYS A 19 -24.52 20.19 -9.82
N MET A 20 -24.11 19.91 -11.06
CA MET A 20 -24.58 18.77 -11.85
C MET A 20 -24.32 17.45 -11.13
N VAL A 21 -23.10 17.23 -10.62
CA VAL A 21 -22.73 16.00 -9.89
C VAL A 21 -23.60 15.80 -8.65
N LYS A 22 -23.83 16.88 -7.85
CA LYS A 22 -24.71 16.84 -6.67
C LYS A 22 -26.14 16.45 -7.05
N GLU A 23 -26.73 17.12 -8.04
CA GLU A 23 -28.09 16.86 -8.52
C GLU A 23 -28.26 15.41 -9.03
N LEU A 24 -27.26 14.88 -9.76
CA LEU A 24 -27.27 13.52 -10.23
C LEU A 24 -27.24 12.48 -9.09
N ILE A 25 -26.39 12.66 -8.08
CA ILE A 25 -26.31 11.79 -6.90
C ILE A 25 -27.64 11.82 -6.13
N GLU A 26 -28.21 13.01 -5.92
CA GLU A 26 -29.47 13.20 -5.21
C GLU A 26 -30.65 12.59 -5.98
N SER A 27 -30.67 12.69 -7.32
CA SER A 27 -31.67 12.06 -8.18
C SER A 27 -31.67 10.54 -8.08
N ARG A 28 -30.54 9.94 -7.72
CA ARG A 28 -30.42 8.49 -7.44
C ARG A 28 -30.83 8.09 -6.02
N GLY A 29 -31.30 9.06 -5.21
CA GLY A 29 -31.79 8.80 -3.86
C GLY A 29 -30.72 8.79 -2.76
N HIS A 30 -29.50 9.17 -3.08
CA HIS A 30 -28.40 9.30 -2.11
C HIS A 30 -28.32 10.74 -1.54
N HIS A 31 -27.52 10.94 -0.52
CA HIS A 31 -27.18 12.25 0.01
C HIS A 31 -25.80 12.65 -0.54
N ALA A 32 -25.75 13.77 -1.26
CA ALA A 32 -24.52 14.36 -1.74
C ALA A 32 -24.06 15.42 -0.72
N LEU A 33 -22.87 15.20 -0.14
CA LEU A 33 -22.24 16.11 0.83
C LEU A 33 -21.06 16.80 0.15
N LEU A 34 -21.13 18.11 -0.06
CA LEU A 34 -20.07 18.89 -0.69
C LEU A 34 -19.04 19.35 0.35
N LEU A 35 -17.80 18.89 0.23
CA LEU A 35 -16.64 19.43 0.92
C LEU A 35 -15.90 20.35 -0.03
N ASP A 36 -15.92 21.65 0.27
CA ASP A 36 -15.24 22.67 -0.51
C ASP A 36 -13.82 22.92 -0.02
N PHE A 37 -12.83 22.76 -0.93
CA PHE A 37 -11.44 23.08 -0.68
C PHE A 37 -10.94 24.28 -1.50
N SER A 38 -11.82 25.21 -1.85
CA SER A 38 -11.50 26.41 -2.62
C SER A 38 -10.36 27.21 -1.97
N MET A 39 -9.38 27.61 -2.80
CA MET A 39 -8.15 28.28 -2.33
C MET A 39 -7.81 29.54 -3.13
N GLU A 40 -8.45 29.77 -4.27
CA GLU A 40 -8.05 30.84 -5.20
C GLU A 40 -8.90 32.09 -5.01
N GLN A 41 -10.22 31.92 -4.92
CA GLN A 41 -11.20 32.97 -4.79
C GLN A 41 -12.44 32.49 -4.02
N GLU A 42 -13.46 33.38 -3.90
CA GLU A 42 -14.74 33.02 -3.31
C GLU A 42 -15.42 31.90 -4.13
N PRO A 43 -16.04 30.91 -3.46
CA PRO A 43 -16.79 29.85 -4.16
C PRO A 43 -18.05 30.45 -4.81
N PHE A 44 -18.46 29.88 -5.96
CA PHE A 44 -19.69 30.30 -6.65
C PHE A 44 -20.96 30.07 -5.83
N PHE A 45 -20.93 29.13 -4.92
CA PHE A 45 -21.92 28.82 -3.90
C PHE A 45 -21.27 28.05 -2.74
N PRO A 46 -21.84 28.13 -1.51
CA PRO A 46 -21.23 27.50 -0.36
C PRO A 46 -21.31 25.96 -0.45
N GLY A 47 -20.24 25.26 -0.05
CA GLY A 47 -20.27 23.83 0.24
C GLY A 47 -21.07 23.51 1.52
N ASP A 48 -21.47 22.27 1.69
CA ASP A 48 -22.06 21.78 2.95
C ASP A 48 -21.00 21.80 4.08
N ILE A 49 -19.73 21.64 3.72
CA ILE A 49 -18.52 21.86 4.52
C ILE A 49 -17.73 22.92 3.77
N THR A 50 -17.56 24.10 4.38
CA THR A 50 -17.00 25.25 3.69
C THR A 50 -15.48 25.27 3.66
N CYS A 51 -14.87 25.99 2.72
CA CYS A 51 -13.43 26.12 2.62
C CYS A 51 -12.80 26.78 3.86
N GLU A 52 -13.54 27.66 4.57
CA GLU A 52 -13.15 28.26 5.85
C GLU A 52 -13.08 27.18 6.95
N GLU A 53 -14.07 26.29 7.01
CA GLU A 53 -14.07 25.17 7.96
C GLU A 53 -12.88 24.24 7.68
N VAL A 54 -12.63 23.91 6.42
CA VAL A 54 -11.49 23.08 6.01
C VAL A 54 -10.17 23.77 6.36
N ALA A 55 -10.03 25.08 6.08
CA ALA A 55 -8.82 25.85 6.40
C ALA A 55 -8.51 25.83 7.90
N ARG A 56 -9.52 26.09 8.73
CA ARG A 56 -9.41 26.11 10.20
C ARG A 56 -9.02 24.75 10.77
N GLU A 57 -9.64 23.67 10.30
CA GLU A 57 -9.25 22.31 10.68
C GLU A 57 -7.83 21.97 10.21
N GLY A 58 -7.36 22.59 9.12
CA GLY A 58 -5.99 22.51 8.62
C GLY A 58 -4.97 23.32 9.45
N GLY A 59 -5.45 24.20 10.36
CA GLY A 59 -4.62 25.02 11.25
C GLY A 59 -4.45 26.47 10.80
N ILE A 60 -5.26 26.96 9.84
CA ILE A 60 -5.31 28.37 9.41
C ILE A 60 -6.74 28.89 9.62
N ASP A 61 -6.91 29.82 10.54
CA ASP A 61 -8.22 30.31 10.92
C ASP A 61 -8.85 31.27 9.88
N ASP A 62 -8.02 32.01 9.15
CA ASP A 62 -8.46 32.98 8.14
C ASP A 62 -8.24 32.42 6.74
N ILE A 63 -9.31 32.23 5.98
CA ILE A 63 -9.27 31.72 4.60
C ILE A 63 -8.49 32.67 3.67
N GLU A 64 -8.44 33.99 3.98
CA GLU A 64 -7.63 34.92 3.19
C GLU A 64 -6.13 34.63 3.29
N GLU A 65 -5.65 34.09 4.40
CA GLU A 65 -4.28 33.61 4.52
C GLU A 65 -4.03 32.42 3.60
N VAL A 66 -4.99 31.49 3.50
CA VAL A 66 -4.91 30.37 2.54
C VAL A 66 -4.86 30.88 1.10
N ARG A 67 -5.70 31.87 0.75
CA ARG A 67 -5.72 32.49 -0.58
C ARG A 67 -4.40 33.21 -0.89
N GLN A 68 -3.82 33.89 0.11
CA GLN A 68 -2.51 34.50 -0.03
C GLN A 68 -1.41 33.45 -0.23
N LEU A 69 -1.43 32.36 0.55
CA LEU A 69 -0.51 31.24 0.39
C LEU A 69 -0.66 30.57 -0.98
N TYR A 70 -1.88 30.41 -1.47
CA TYR A 70 -2.11 29.84 -2.80
C TYR A 70 -1.41 30.63 -3.92
N ARG A 71 -1.37 31.98 -3.80
CA ARG A 71 -0.68 32.88 -4.75
C ARG A 71 0.82 32.89 -4.59
N THR A 72 1.36 32.66 -3.39
CA THR A 72 2.77 32.84 -3.05
C THR A 72 3.52 31.54 -2.76
N LYS A 73 2.86 30.58 -2.12
CA LYS A 73 3.41 29.28 -1.67
C LYS A 73 2.34 28.20 -1.80
N ARG A 74 1.90 27.95 -3.03
CA ARG A 74 0.77 27.08 -3.38
C ARG A 74 0.76 25.73 -2.66
N THR A 75 1.94 25.13 -2.46
CA THR A 75 2.08 23.85 -1.74
C THR A 75 1.52 23.94 -0.32
N LEU A 76 1.83 25.00 0.43
CA LEU A 76 1.36 25.17 1.80
C LEU A 76 -0.16 25.35 1.90
N ALA A 77 -0.77 26.10 0.95
CA ALA A 77 -2.22 26.21 0.86
C ALA A 77 -2.88 24.85 0.62
N THR A 78 -2.33 24.08 -0.32
CA THR A 78 -2.84 22.74 -0.66
C THR A 78 -2.68 21.77 0.51
N GLU A 79 -1.55 21.78 1.21
CA GLU A 79 -1.30 20.95 2.40
C GLU A 79 -2.25 21.29 3.56
N ASN A 80 -2.55 22.60 3.78
CA ASN A 80 -3.55 23.03 4.75
C ASN A 80 -4.93 22.42 4.45
N GLN A 81 -5.41 22.56 3.20
CA GLN A 81 -6.72 22.07 2.80
C GLN A 81 -6.79 20.53 2.85
N ILE A 82 -5.75 19.82 2.45
CA ILE A 82 -5.66 18.35 2.58
C ILE A 82 -5.75 17.95 4.06
N THR A 83 -4.97 18.59 4.93
CA THR A 83 -4.92 18.28 6.36
C THR A 83 -6.27 18.49 7.03
N GLY A 84 -6.92 19.61 6.75
CA GLY A 84 -8.24 19.92 7.28
C GLY A 84 -9.32 18.97 6.79
N ALA A 85 -9.34 18.71 5.48
CA ALA A 85 -10.29 17.77 4.89
C ALA A 85 -10.14 16.36 5.46
N ILE A 86 -8.91 15.85 5.65
CA ILE A 86 -8.66 14.53 6.26
C ILE A 86 -9.22 14.45 7.69
N LYS A 87 -9.04 15.49 8.51
CA LYS A 87 -9.61 15.54 9.88
C LYS A 87 -11.13 15.49 9.87
N ILE A 88 -11.76 16.28 9.00
CA ILE A 88 -13.21 16.31 8.84
C ILE A 88 -13.74 14.95 8.38
N VAL A 89 -13.13 14.38 7.34
CA VAL A 89 -13.54 13.10 6.77
C VAL A 89 -13.36 11.95 7.76
N SER A 90 -12.28 11.96 8.54
CA SER A 90 -12.05 10.99 9.62
C SER A 90 -13.13 11.08 10.72
N ARG A 91 -13.61 12.27 11.04
CA ARG A 91 -14.72 12.49 11.98
C ARG A 91 -16.03 11.94 11.41
N LEU A 92 -16.37 12.26 10.15
CA LEU A 92 -17.56 11.75 9.47
C LEU A 92 -17.58 10.22 9.38
N LEU A 93 -16.41 9.61 9.10
CA LEU A 93 -16.25 8.17 9.06
C LEU A 93 -16.54 7.53 10.43
N LYS A 94 -15.93 8.05 11.50
CA LYS A 94 -16.15 7.56 12.88
C LYS A 94 -17.62 7.69 13.33
N GLU A 95 -18.32 8.71 12.83
CA GLU A 95 -19.75 8.93 13.10
C GLU A 95 -20.67 8.06 12.23
N GLY A 96 -20.14 7.24 11.33
CA GLY A 96 -20.91 6.41 10.40
C GLY A 96 -21.69 7.22 9.35
N LYS A 97 -21.29 8.48 9.12
CA LYS A 97 -21.97 9.41 8.21
C LYS A 97 -21.42 9.42 6.78
N LEU A 98 -20.42 8.61 6.48
CA LEU A 98 -19.74 8.58 5.19
C LEU A 98 -19.79 7.18 4.60
N HIS A 99 -20.15 7.06 3.29
CA HIS A 99 -20.31 5.77 2.62
C HIS A 99 -19.52 5.66 1.32
N GLY A 100 -19.05 6.77 0.77
CA GLY A 100 -18.20 6.81 -0.42
C GLY A 100 -17.69 8.20 -0.69
N VAL A 101 -16.63 8.32 -1.49
CA VAL A 101 -15.99 9.59 -1.85
C VAL A 101 -15.84 9.69 -3.37
N LEU A 102 -16.27 10.82 -3.91
CA LEU A 102 -16.09 11.21 -5.31
C LEU A 102 -15.24 12.46 -5.40
N GLY A 103 -14.13 12.39 -6.12
CA GLY A 103 -13.35 13.55 -6.55
C GLY A 103 -13.55 13.83 -8.04
N VAL A 104 -13.54 15.08 -8.43
CA VAL A 104 -13.63 15.49 -9.84
C VAL A 104 -12.63 16.62 -10.12
N GLY A 105 -11.88 16.55 -11.23
CA GLY A 105 -11.07 17.68 -11.68
C GLY A 105 -9.73 17.35 -12.35
N GLY A 106 -8.89 18.38 -12.45
CA GLY A 106 -7.54 18.30 -13.00
C GLY A 106 -6.47 18.05 -11.91
N GLY A 107 -5.23 18.51 -12.13
CA GLY A 107 -4.07 18.16 -11.29
C GLY A 107 -4.22 18.42 -9.78
N THR A 108 -4.59 19.64 -9.38
CA THR A 108 -4.74 20.01 -7.96
C THR A 108 -5.91 19.26 -7.31
N SER A 109 -7.06 19.19 -7.99
CA SER A 109 -8.23 18.45 -7.49
C SER A 109 -7.93 16.96 -7.35
N THR A 110 -7.16 16.37 -8.27
CA THR A 110 -6.73 14.97 -8.18
C THR A 110 -5.84 14.76 -6.96
N LEU A 111 -4.85 15.63 -6.73
CA LEU A 111 -3.97 15.53 -5.57
C LEU A 111 -4.77 15.63 -4.26
N VAL A 112 -5.62 16.65 -4.10
CA VAL A 112 -6.41 16.84 -2.88
C VAL A 112 -7.35 15.66 -2.65
N SER A 113 -8.16 15.32 -3.65
CA SER A 113 -9.14 14.23 -3.53
C SER A 113 -8.49 12.88 -3.24
N THR A 114 -7.41 12.54 -3.94
CA THR A 114 -6.74 11.25 -3.72
C THR A 114 -5.97 11.20 -2.40
N SER A 115 -5.42 12.32 -1.91
CA SER A 115 -4.84 12.39 -0.56
C SER A 115 -5.87 12.12 0.53
N ILE A 116 -7.10 12.67 0.38
CA ILE A 116 -8.22 12.35 1.26
C ILE A 116 -8.61 10.87 1.14
N MET A 117 -8.73 10.35 -0.08
CA MET A 117 -9.08 8.95 -0.34
C MET A 117 -8.05 7.97 0.22
N GLN A 118 -6.76 8.32 0.20
CA GLN A 118 -5.68 7.51 0.77
C GLN A 118 -5.76 7.40 2.30
N SER A 119 -6.38 8.36 2.98
CA SER A 119 -6.59 8.32 4.43
C SER A 119 -7.78 7.44 4.86
N LEU A 120 -8.56 6.94 3.91
CA LEU A 120 -9.75 6.14 4.16
C LEU A 120 -9.45 4.63 4.18
N PRO A 121 -10.24 3.82 4.91
CA PRO A 121 -10.02 2.39 5.03
C PRO A 121 -10.20 1.68 3.68
N PHE A 122 -9.55 0.54 3.54
CA PHE A 122 -9.76 -0.39 2.42
C PHE A 122 -11.23 -0.85 2.38
N GLY A 123 -11.76 -1.05 1.17
CA GLY A 123 -13.15 -1.49 0.93
C GLY A 123 -14.18 -0.36 0.89
N MET A 124 -13.86 0.83 1.37
CA MET A 124 -14.73 1.99 1.23
C MET A 124 -14.74 2.49 -0.23
N PRO A 125 -15.91 2.73 -0.86
CA PRO A 125 -16.00 3.24 -2.22
C PRO A 125 -15.28 4.58 -2.43
N LYS A 126 -14.28 4.59 -3.35
CA LYS A 126 -13.44 5.76 -3.67
C LYS A 126 -13.33 5.88 -5.19
N LEU A 127 -13.75 7.01 -5.75
CA LEU A 127 -13.65 7.26 -7.18
C LEU A 127 -13.14 8.67 -7.47
N MET A 128 -12.10 8.75 -8.30
CA MET A 128 -11.57 10.00 -8.82
C MET A 128 -11.79 10.11 -10.33
N ALA A 129 -12.64 11.02 -10.78
CA ALA A 129 -12.78 11.38 -12.17
C ALA A 129 -11.80 12.52 -12.53
N SER A 130 -10.79 12.24 -13.35
CA SER A 130 -9.65 13.13 -13.53
C SER A 130 -9.11 13.14 -14.95
N SER A 131 -8.77 14.32 -15.47
CA SER A 131 -7.96 14.44 -16.70
C SER A 131 -6.50 13.95 -16.50
N MET A 132 -6.08 13.71 -15.26
CA MET A 132 -4.75 13.19 -14.91
C MET A 132 -4.76 11.69 -14.59
N ALA A 133 -5.89 11.00 -14.73
CA ALA A 133 -6.07 9.59 -14.29
C ALA A 133 -5.02 8.63 -14.88
N GLY A 134 -4.61 8.81 -16.13
CA GLY A 134 -3.63 7.97 -16.81
C GLY A 134 -2.23 8.56 -16.89
N HIS A 135 -1.90 9.64 -16.17
CA HIS A 135 -0.61 10.31 -16.31
C HIS A 135 0.53 9.47 -15.70
N PRO A 136 1.52 8.99 -16.50
CA PRO A 136 2.47 7.96 -16.08
C PRO A 136 3.38 8.36 -14.92
N LYS A 137 3.62 9.68 -14.71
CA LYS A 137 4.48 10.18 -13.61
C LYS A 137 3.75 10.34 -12.28
N TYR A 138 2.41 10.43 -12.30
CA TYR A 138 1.65 10.83 -11.12
C TYR A 138 0.66 9.78 -10.65
N VAL A 139 0.22 8.85 -11.51
CA VAL A 139 -0.78 7.84 -11.15
C VAL A 139 -0.39 7.05 -9.90
N ASP A 140 0.88 6.71 -9.77
CA ASP A 140 1.42 6.03 -8.60
C ASP A 140 1.25 6.83 -7.30
N LYS A 141 1.46 8.14 -7.37
CA LYS A 141 1.29 9.03 -6.21
C LYS A 141 -0.17 9.24 -5.87
N TYR A 142 -1.04 9.28 -6.87
CA TYR A 142 -2.48 9.48 -6.69
C TYR A 142 -3.16 8.24 -6.09
N VAL A 143 -2.82 7.06 -6.58
CA VAL A 143 -3.42 5.81 -6.09
C VAL A 143 -2.73 5.30 -4.83
N GLY A 144 -1.40 5.47 -4.73
CA GLY A 144 -0.63 4.92 -3.62
C GLY A 144 -0.81 3.41 -3.50
N THR A 145 -1.08 2.94 -2.31
CA THR A 145 -1.38 1.54 -1.98
C THR A 145 -2.87 1.26 -1.85
N LYS A 146 -3.73 2.27 -2.08
CA LYS A 146 -5.17 2.18 -1.81
C LYS A 146 -5.99 1.74 -3.03
N ASP A 147 -7.19 1.26 -2.75
CA ASP A 147 -8.22 0.80 -3.69
C ASP A 147 -9.00 1.96 -4.33
N ILE A 148 -8.28 2.94 -4.90
CA ILE A 148 -8.88 4.11 -5.56
C ILE A 148 -9.19 3.78 -7.01
N THR A 149 -10.46 3.95 -7.41
CA THR A 149 -10.88 3.86 -8.80
C THR A 149 -10.60 5.17 -9.52
N MET A 150 -9.80 5.11 -10.60
CA MET A 150 -9.51 6.28 -11.44
C MET A 150 -10.33 6.22 -12.73
N LEU A 151 -11.14 7.25 -13.00
CA LEU A 151 -11.89 7.43 -14.23
C LEU A 151 -11.26 8.57 -15.03
N ASN A 152 -10.82 8.27 -16.26
CA ASN A 152 -10.27 9.29 -17.16
C ASN A 152 -11.40 10.11 -17.80
N THR A 153 -11.41 11.42 -17.59
CA THR A 153 -12.39 12.33 -18.20
C THR A 153 -12.16 12.59 -19.67
N VAL A 154 -11.02 12.15 -20.21
CA VAL A 154 -10.60 12.31 -21.63
C VAL A 154 -10.34 13.78 -22.01
N VAL A 155 -11.21 14.68 -21.56
CA VAL A 155 -11.06 16.14 -21.70
C VAL A 155 -10.78 16.78 -20.35
N ASP A 156 -10.27 18.00 -20.39
CA ASP A 156 -10.03 18.75 -19.15
C ASP A 156 -11.34 19.14 -18.46
N VAL A 157 -11.32 19.22 -17.16
CA VAL A 157 -12.48 19.57 -16.32
C VAL A 157 -12.44 21.08 -16.08
N VAL A 158 -12.83 21.87 -17.07
CA VAL A 158 -12.79 23.34 -17.01
C VAL A 158 -14.18 23.97 -17.18
N GLU A 159 -14.99 23.46 -18.08
CA GLU A 159 -16.32 23.95 -18.39
C GLU A 159 -17.19 22.79 -18.87
N LEU A 160 -18.48 22.76 -18.49
CA LEU A 160 -19.41 21.74 -18.93
C LEU A 160 -19.52 21.74 -20.46
N ASN A 161 -19.34 20.56 -21.02
CA ASN A 161 -19.47 20.29 -22.44
C ASN A 161 -19.99 18.84 -22.61
N PRO A 162 -20.53 18.47 -23.79
CA PRO A 162 -21.17 17.16 -23.97
C PRO A 162 -20.25 15.95 -23.66
N ILE A 163 -18.94 16.07 -23.86
CA ILE A 163 -18.00 14.99 -23.55
C ILE A 163 -17.81 14.86 -22.06
N LEU A 164 -17.57 15.97 -21.37
CA LEU A 164 -17.41 16.00 -19.92
C LEU A 164 -18.67 15.56 -19.19
N GLU A 165 -19.85 16.00 -19.63
CA GLU A 165 -21.14 15.60 -19.06
C GLU A 165 -21.34 14.08 -19.08
N ILE A 166 -21.01 13.41 -20.20
CA ILE A 166 -21.05 11.94 -20.28
C ILE A 166 -20.12 11.32 -19.23
N GLN A 167 -18.90 11.84 -19.05
CA GLN A 167 -17.96 11.31 -18.08
C GLN A 167 -18.41 11.55 -16.63
N LEU A 168 -19.01 12.69 -16.34
CA LEU A 168 -19.57 12.97 -15.00
C LEU A 168 -20.77 12.07 -14.69
N ILE A 169 -21.65 11.83 -15.66
CA ILE A 169 -22.76 10.87 -15.53
C ILE A 169 -22.21 9.47 -15.23
N ASN A 170 -21.19 9.04 -15.96
CA ASN A 170 -20.54 7.74 -15.73
C ASN A 170 -19.90 7.66 -14.35
N ALA A 171 -19.20 8.71 -13.91
CA ALA A 171 -18.58 8.78 -12.58
C ALA A 171 -19.61 8.68 -11.45
N VAL A 172 -20.73 9.42 -11.58
CA VAL A 172 -21.85 9.35 -10.62
C VAL A 172 -22.50 7.96 -10.64
N GLY A 173 -22.74 7.41 -11.82
CA GLY A 173 -23.26 6.05 -11.97
C GLY A 173 -22.39 5.01 -11.28
N ALA A 174 -21.08 5.12 -11.46
CA ALA A 174 -20.11 4.21 -10.86
C ALA A 174 -20.07 4.34 -9.33
N ILE A 175 -19.89 5.55 -8.76
CA ILE A 175 -19.82 5.71 -7.31
C ILE A 175 -21.12 5.35 -6.60
N CYS A 176 -22.29 5.68 -7.18
CA CYS A 176 -23.58 5.27 -6.64
C CYS A 176 -23.72 3.75 -6.63
N GLY A 177 -23.39 3.06 -7.75
CA GLY A 177 -23.38 1.59 -7.80
C GLY A 177 -22.42 0.96 -6.79
N MET A 178 -21.23 1.54 -6.62
CA MET A 178 -20.27 1.08 -5.60
C MET A 178 -20.84 1.16 -4.18
N VAL A 179 -21.45 2.28 -3.79
CA VAL A 179 -22.01 2.44 -2.43
C VAL A 179 -23.29 1.62 -2.22
N GLU A 180 -24.07 1.35 -3.27
CA GLU A 180 -25.28 0.55 -3.20
C GLU A 180 -24.99 -0.93 -2.88
N ILE A 181 -23.91 -1.48 -3.46
CA ILE A 181 -23.54 -2.90 -3.37
C ILE A 181 -22.38 -3.16 -2.40
N SER A 182 -21.73 -2.12 -1.86
CA SER A 182 -20.61 -2.28 -0.93
C SER A 182 -21.03 -3.09 0.29
N PRO A 183 -20.30 -4.16 0.65
CA PRO A 183 -20.54 -4.91 1.88
C PRO A 183 -20.15 -4.11 3.14
N GLY A 184 -19.54 -2.93 2.96
CA GLY A 184 -18.88 -2.17 4.01
C GLY A 184 -17.39 -2.52 4.10
N TRP A 185 -16.68 -1.87 5.00
CA TRP A 185 -15.25 -2.06 5.24
C TRP A 185 -14.95 -2.71 6.60
N GLU A 186 -15.98 -3.05 7.38
CA GLU A 186 -15.90 -3.80 8.61
C GLU A 186 -16.30 -5.27 8.37
N ILE A 187 -15.45 -5.98 7.61
CA ILE A 187 -15.72 -7.38 7.28
C ILE A 187 -15.15 -8.28 8.38
N VAL A 188 -16.01 -9.11 8.97
CA VAL A 188 -15.61 -10.15 9.91
C VAL A 188 -15.48 -11.47 9.15
N PHE A 189 -14.29 -12.05 9.18
CA PHE A 189 -14.05 -13.37 8.60
C PHE A 189 -14.28 -14.47 9.64
N GLU A 190 -14.92 -15.55 9.23
CA GLU A 190 -15.15 -16.74 10.11
C GLU A 190 -13.84 -17.47 10.46
N LYS A 191 -12.81 -17.29 9.67
CA LYS A 191 -11.49 -17.92 9.84
C LYS A 191 -10.40 -16.86 9.80
N PRO A 192 -9.27 -17.07 10.51
CA PRO A 192 -8.16 -16.13 10.49
C PRO A 192 -7.59 -15.96 9.08
N VAL A 193 -7.34 -14.71 8.71
CA VAL A 193 -6.76 -14.32 7.42
C VAL A 193 -5.26 -14.12 7.58
N ILE A 194 -4.47 -14.78 6.73
CA ILE A 194 -3.01 -14.79 6.82
C ILE A 194 -2.42 -14.20 5.54
N ALA A 195 -1.63 -13.15 5.69
CA ALA A 195 -0.86 -12.60 4.59
C ALA A 195 0.31 -13.54 4.23
N VAL A 196 0.50 -13.78 2.94
CA VAL A 196 1.64 -14.57 2.43
C VAL A 196 2.32 -13.76 1.33
N THR A 197 3.57 -13.35 1.53
CA THR A 197 4.30 -12.64 0.47
C THR A 197 4.66 -13.59 -0.66
N SER A 198 4.53 -13.10 -1.89
CA SER A 198 4.69 -13.88 -3.12
C SER A 198 5.49 -13.14 -4.17
N PHE A 199 6.38 -13.86 -4.85
CA PHE A 199 7.08 -13.39 -6.04
C PHE A 199 7.49 -14.57 -6.92
N GLY A 200 7.64 -14.36 -8.24
CA GLY A 200 7.87 -15.44 -9.20
C GLY A 200 9.05 -16.39 -8.90
N PHE A 201 10.12 -15.87 -8.30
CA PHE A 201 11.29 -16.69 -7.94
C PHE A 201 11.09 -17.55 -6.67
N ALA A 202 9.98 -17.43 -5.97
CA ALA A 202 9.59 -18.23 -4.78
C ALA A 202 8.26 -18.98 -4.98
N GLU A 203 7.69 -18.98 -6.18
CA GLU A 203 6.34 -19.47 -6.48
C GLU A 203 6.11 -20.92 -6.06
N ARG A 204 7.12 -21.80 -6.26
CA ARG A 204 7.02 -23.22 -5.89
C ARG A 204 6.98 -23.48 -4.39
N ALA A 205 7.32 -22.50 -3.56
CA ALA A 205 7.12 -22.55 -2.12
C ALA A 205 5.79 -21.91 -1.72
N VAL A 206 5.46 -20.77 -2.33
CA VAL A 206 4.29 -19.96 -1.98
C VAL A 206 2.97 -20.66 -2.33
N GLU A 207 2.86 -21.22 -3.51
CA GLU A 207 1.64 -21.91 -3.96
C GLU A 207 1.25 -23.08 -3.04
N PRO A 208 2.18 -24.02 -2.70
CA PRO A 208 1.92 -25.04 -1.68
C PRO A 208 1.64 -24.47 -0.28
N ALA A 209 2.34 -23.43 0.16
CA ALA A 209 2.08 -22.80 1.46
C ALA A 209 0.64 -22.30 1.56
N ILE A 210 0.11 -21.68 0.50
CA ILE A 210 -1.30 -21.26 0.41
C ILE A 210 -2.24 -22.47 0.57
N HIS A 211 -1.93 -23.59 -0.08
CA HIS A 211 -2.73 -24.80 0.04
C HIS A 211 -2.70 -25.36 1.48
N PHE A 212 -1.50 -25.50 2.07
CA PHE A 212 -1.33 -26.01 3.45
C PHE A 212 -1.99 -25.11 4.50
N LEU A 213 -2.00 -23.79 4.31
CA LEU A 213 -2.74 -22.87 5.18
C LEU A 213 -4.25 -23.16 5.17
N ARG A 214 -4.83 -23.40 3.98
CA ARG A 214 -6.25 -23.76 3.83
C ARG A 214 -6.58 -25.08 4.56
N GLU A 215 -5.71 -26.08 4.44
CA GLU A 215 -5.86 -27.35 5.16
C GLU A 215 -5.85 -27.16 6.69
N LYS A 216 -5.10 -26.19 7.19
CA LYS A 216 -5.06 -25.85 8.63
C LYS A 216 -6.19 -24.92 9.09
N GLY A 217 -7.11 -24.55 8.19
CA GLY A 217 -8.29 -23.75 8.53
C GLY A 217 -8.09 -22.24 8.46
N PHE A 218 -7.02 -21.76 7.81
CA PHE A 218 -6.77 -20.34 7.57
C PHE A 218 -7.31 -19.87 6.21
N ILE A 219 -7.47 -18.57 6.04
CA ILE A 219 -7.70 -17.90 4.76
C ILE A 219 -6.39 -17.26 4.32
N PRO A 220 -5.62 -17.86 3.39
CA PRO A 220 -4.40 -17.24 2.89
C PRO A 220 -4.70 -16.16 1.85
N VAL A 221 -4.03 -15.02 1.95
CA VAL A 221 -4.07 -13.92 0.98
C VAL A 221 -2.65 -13.68 0.46
N PRO A 222 -2.39 -13.99 -0.82
CA PRO A 222 -1.10 -13.71 -1.43
C PRO A 222 -0.91 -12.19 -1.65
N CYS A 223 0.22 -11.66 -1.17
CA CYS A 223 0.63 -10.28 -1.33
C CYS A 223 1.87 -10.21 -2.22
N HIS A 224 1.82 -9.46 -3.33
CA HIS A 224 2.91 -9.43 -4.28
C HIS A 224 4.07 -8.54 -3.79
N ALA A 225 5.22 -9.15 -3.50
CA ALA A 225 6.40 -8.52 -2.92
C ALA A 225 7.23 -7.75 -3.96
N GLN A 226 6.66 -6.66 -4.50
CA GLN A 226 7.29 -5.77 -5.47
C GLN A 226 7.33 -4.30 -5.00
N GLY A 227 7.46 -4.07 -3.71
CA GLY A 227 7.45 -2.74 -3.11
C GLY A 227 6.05 -2.22 -2.81
N ARG A 228 5.21 -1.97 -3.82
CA ARG A 228 3.84 -1.49 -3.62
C ARG A 228 2.97 -2.51 -2.89
N GLY A 229 3.02 -3.78 -3.29
CA GLY A 229 2.24 -4.84 -2.66
C GLY A 229 2.65 -5.11 -1.22
N ASP A 230 3.94 -4.98 -0.90
CA ASP A 230 4.46 -5.05 0.46
C ASP A 230 3.88 -3.94 1.34
N ARG A 231 3.92 -2.69 0.86
CA ARG A 231 3.37 -1.54 1.57
C ARG A 231 1.86 -1.64 1.75
N ALA A 232 1.14 -2.10 0.72
CA ALA A 232 -0.30 -2.33 0.81
C ALA A 232 -0.63 -3.41 1.86
N MET A 233 0.17 -4.48 1.93
CA MET A 233 0.03 -5.51 2.96
C MET A 233 0.26 -4.94 4.37
N ASP A 234 1.32 -4.16 4.56
CA ASP A 234 1.64 -3.55 5.86
C ASP A 234 0.53 -2.58 6.32
N GLU A 235 -0.08 -1.81 5.39
CA GLU A 235 -1.25 -0.98 5.71
C GLU A 235 -2.48 -1.81 6.09
N LEU A 236 -2.80 -2.87 5.34
CA LEU A 236 -3.91 -3.78 5.66
C LEU A 236 -3.70 -4.51 6.98
N ILE A 237 -2.44 -4.81 7.35
CA ILE A 237 -2.11 -5.34 8.68
C ILE A 237 -2.49 -4.32 9.77
N ARG A 238 -2.10 -3.06 9.62
CA ARG A 238 -2.43 -1.97 10.57
C ARG A 238 -3.93 -1.68 10.64
N GLU A 239 -4.64 -1.88 9.54
CA GLU A 239 -6.11 -1.79 9.49
C GLU A 239 -6.81 -3.02 10.10
N GLY A 240 -6.09 -4.08 10.50
CA GLY A 240 -6.64 -5.26 11.19
C GLY A 240 -7.18 -6.36 10.27
N TRP A 241 -6.88 -6.31 8.96
CA TRP A 241 -7.34 -7.31 7.99
C TRP A 241 -6.66 -8.67 8.16
N PHE A 242 -5.46 -8.72 8.76
CA PHE A 242 -4.67 -9.93 8.92
C PHE A 242 -4.47 -10.29 10.39
N GLN A 243 -4.47 -11.59 10.68
CA GLN A 243 -4.21 -12.16 11.98
C GLN A 243 -2.85 -12.87 12.06
N GLY A 244 -2.04 -12.75 11.01
CA GLY A 244 -0.68 -13.25 10.96
C GLY A 244 -0.05 -13.09 9.57
N VAL A 245 1.27 -13.25 9.50
CA VAL A 245 2.06 -13.06 8.28
C VAL A 245 3.04 -14.22 8.09
N ILE A 246 3.11 -14.76 6.87
CA ILE A 246 4.19 -15.60 6.39
C ILE A 246 4.94 -14.83 5.30
N ASP A 247 6.04 -14.20 5.70
CA ASP A 247 6.88 -13.39 4.84
C ASP A 247 7.97 -14.25 4.19
N ILE A 248 7.59 -15.00 3.16
CA ILE A 248 8.54 -15.84 2.40
C ILE A 248 9.49 -14.95 1.61
N VAL A 249 8.99 -13.81 1.08
CA VAL A 249 9.74 -12.91 0.19
C VAL A 249 9.95 -11.57 0.86
N SER A 250 11.10 -11.39 1.49
CA SER A 250 11.49 -10.18 2.23
C SER A 250 12.35 -9.20 1.40
N ARG A 251 12.44 -9.40 0.07
CA ARG A 251 13.29 -8.61 -0.84
C ARG A 251 13.14 -7.09 -0.70
N GLY A 252 11.95 -6.60 -0.41
CA GLY A 252 11.65 -5.17 -0.29
C GLY A 252 12.54 -4.42 0.69
N ILE A 253 13.15 -5.12 1.66
CA ILE A 253 14.12 -4.56 2.63
C ILE A 253 15.43 -4.21 1.93
N GLY A 254 15.99 -5.14 1.16
CA GLY A 254 17.21 -4.91 0.40
C GLY A 254 17.02 -3.88 -0.72
N GLU A 255 15.89 -3.95 -1.39
CA GLU A 255 15.51 -2.97 -2.42
C GLU A 255 15.38 -1.55 -1.88
N GLU A 256 14.83 -1.38 -0.67
CA GLU A 256 14.77 -0.06 0.00
C GLU A 256 16.16 0.44 0.41
N LEU A 257 16.95 -0.43 1.02
CA LEU A 257 18.31 -0.10 1.47
C LEU A 257 19.20 0.35 0.30
N LEU A 258 19.13 -0.34 -0.83
CA LEU A 258 20.03 -0.17 -1.97
C LEU A 258 19.41 0.66 -3.11
N GLY A 259 18.19 1.15 -2.95
CA GLY A 259 17.47 1.96 -3.94
C GLY A 259 17.01 1.21 -5.18
N GLY A 260 16.73 -0.08 -5.06
CA GLY A 260 16.24 -0.92 -6.16
C GLY A 260 14.80 -0.64 -6.58
N ASN A 261 14.33 -1.37 -7.59
CA ASN A 261 13.01 -1.12 -8.21
C ASN A 261 11.82 -1.59 -7.36
N CYS A 262 12.04 -2.47 -6.38
CA CYS A 262 11.01 -3.06 -5.54
C CYS A 262 11.07 -2.56 -4.08
N ALA A 263 11.51 -1.33 -3.86
CA ALA A 263 11.61 -0.71 -2.53
C ALA A 263 10.25 -0.69 -1.80
N ALA A 264 10.23 -1.21 -0.56
CA ALA A 264 9.00 -1.46 0.19
C ALA A 264 8.78 -0.51 1.38
N GLY A 265 9.60 0.53 1.52
CA GLY A 265 9.55 1.45 2.64
C GLY A 265 10.42 1.04 3.83
N ASN A 266 10.72 2.03 4.67
CA ASN A 266 11.63 1.86 5.81
C ASN A 266 11.01 1.13 7.01
N ASP A 267 9.73 0.83 6.98
CA ASP A 267 8.94 0.23 8.07
C ASP A 267 8.53 -1.23 7.81
N ARG A 268 9.05 -1.86 6.75
CA ARG A 268 8.81 -3.26 6.42
C ARG A 268 9.11 -4.18 7.61
N LEU A 269 8.25 -5.17 7.89
CA LEU A 269 8.20 -6.07 9.06
C LEU A 269 7.68 -5.44 10.37
N LEU A 270 7.56 -4.11 10.48
CA LEU A 270 7.08 -3.47 11.71
C LEU A 270 5.56 -3.57 11.88
N ALA A 271 4.79 -3.57 10.80
CA ALA A 271 3.33 -3.61 10.85
C ALA A 271 2.78 -4.79 11.66
N ALA A 272 3.33 -5.99 11.49
CA ALA A 272 2.94 -7.18 12.25
C ALA A 272 3.27 -7.03 13.75
N SER A 273 4.45 -6.46 14.05
CA SER A 273 4.88 -6.17 15.42
C SER A 273 3.98 -5.15 16.11
N GLU A 274 3.69 -4.03 15.44
CA GLU A 274 2.82 -2.95 15.92
C GLU A 274 1.39 -3.43 16.17
N SER A 275 0.90 -4.33 15.31
CA SER A 275 -0.46 -4.90 15.41
C SER A 275 -0.55 -6.12 16.35
N GLY A 276 0.56 -6.57 16.94
CA GLY A 276 0.57 -7.71 17.85
C GLY A 276 0.22 -9.04 17.20
N ILE A 277 0.48 -9.22 15.90
CA ILE A 277 0.20 -10.45 15.15
C ILE A 277 1.48 -11.27 14.87
N PRO A 278 1.40 -12.62 14.89
CA PRO A 278 2.57 -13.46 14.65
C PRO A 278 3.08 -13.37 13.22
N GLN A 279 4.42 -13.42 13.06
CA GLN A 279 5.06 -13.41 11.75
C GLN A 279 6.21 -14.42 11.61
N VAL A 280 6.28 -15.09 10.47
CA VAL A 280 7.43 -15.89 10.04
C VAL A 280 8.12 -15.18 8.89
N VAL A 281 9.44 -15.02 8.96
CA VAL A 281 10.24 -14.32 7.95
C VAL A 281 11.25 -15.27 7.33
N ALA A 282 11.38 -15.24 6.00
CA ALA A 282 12.41 -15.94 5.26
C ALA A 282 13.19 -14.97 4.34
N PRO A 283 14.46 -15.26 4.01
CA PRO A 283 15.35 -14.30 3.35
C PRO A 283 15.21 -14.23 1.83
N SER A 284 14.13 -14.74 1.24
CA SER A 284 13.99 -14.78 -0.22
C SER A 284 14.03 -13.40 -0.85
N GLY A 285 14.87 -13.27 -1.87
CA GLY A 285 15.08 -12.05 -2.62
C GLY A 285 16.05 -11.06 -1.96
N LEU A 286 16.67 -11.38 -0.82
CA LEU A 286 17.79 -10.61 -0.27
C LEU A 286 19.10 -10.90 -0.99
N ASP A 287 19.17 -12.06 -1.68
CA ASP A 287 20.26 -12.48 -2.55
C ASP A 287 20.42 -11.62 -3.81
N MET A 288 19.45 -10.72 -4.09
CA MET A 288 19.44 -9.94 -5.32
C MET A 288 18.87 -8.55 -5.16
N LEU A 289 19.25 -7.66 -6.09
CA LEU A 289 18.73 -6.31 -6.25
C LEU A 289 18.20 -6.12 -7.67
N SER A 290 16.99 -5.57 -7.81
CA SER A 290 16.41 -5.26 -9.12
C SER A 290 16.94 -3.93 -9.65
N ILE A 291 17.78 -3.99 -10.69
CA ILE A 291 18.48 -2.85 -11.27
C ILE A 291 18.03 -2.46 -12.69
N GLY A 292 17.18 -3.28 -13.29
CA GLY A 292 16.74 -3.11 -14.69
C GLY A 292 16.03 -1.77 -14.92
N GLY A 293 16.26 -1.16 -16.08
CA GLY A 293 15.65 0.13 -16.44
C GLY A 293 16.19 1.36 -15.70
N ARG A 294 17.19 1.22 -14.83
CA ARG A 294 17.83 2.28 -14.03
C ARG A 294 19.31 2.43 -14.41
N PRO A 295 19.70 3.38 -15.30
CA PRO A 295 21.08 3.52 -15.76
C PRO A 295 22.11 3.67 -14.64
N GLU A 296 21.77 4.37 -13.56
CA GLU A 296 22.64 4.54 -12.40
C GLU A 296 22.93 3.22 -11.70
N LEU A 297 21.89 2.42 -11.42
CA LEU A 297 22.04 1.12 -10.79
C LEU A 297 22.78 0.14 -11.72
N LEU A 298 22.46 0.13 -13.01
CA LEU A 298 23.18 -0.69 -13.98
C LEU A 298 24.67 -0.38 -13.99
N ASN A 299 25.07 0.88 -13.87
CA ASN A 299 26.47 1.27 -13.80
C ASN A 299 27.12 0.88 -12.45
N ASN A 300 26.41 1.09 -11.32
CA ASN A 300 26.95 0.81 -9.98
C ASN A 300 27.16 -0.70 -9.75
N TYR A 301 26.31 -1.54 -10.36
CA TYR A 301 26.35 -3.01 -10.18
C TYR A 301 26.91 -3.75 -11.41
N LYS A 302 27.55 -3.06 -12.38
CA LYS A 302 28.04 -3.66 -13.65
C LYS A 302 29.03 -4.80 -13.45
N ASP A 303 29.83 -4.76 -12.39
CA ASP A 303 30.88 -5.72 -12.09
C ASP A 303 30.41 -6.87 -11.16
N ARG A 304 29.13 -6.86 -10.76
CA ARG A 304 28.52 -7.91 -9.95
C ARG A 304 27.94 -9.04 -10.81
N PRO A 305 27.85 -10.25 -10.29
CA PRO A 305 27.06 -11.31 -10.94
C PRO A 305 25.62 -10.84 -11.19
N GLN A 306 25.11 -11.08 -12.39
CA GLN A 306 23.79 -10.61 -12.82
C GLN A 306 22.98 -11.75 -13.45
N ALA A 307 21.69 -11.76 -13.20
CA ALA A 307 20.71 -12.60 -13.88
C ALA A 307 19.77 -11.72 -14.74
N LEU A 308 19.77 -11.98 -16.04
CA LEU A 308 18.90 -11.33 -17.00
C LEU A 308 17.61 -12.13 -17.15
N ILE A 309 16.52 -11.61 -16.62
CA ILE A 309 15.19 -12.22 -16.77
C ILE A 309 14.61 -11.83 -18.13
N ASP A 310 14.67 -10.53 -18.45
CA ASP A 310 14.34 -9.96 -19.76
C ASP A 310 15.00 -8.58 -19.92
N LYS A 311 14.63 -7.84 -20.98
CA LYS A 311 15.22 -6.51 -21.29
C LYS A 311 15.01 -5.46 -20.19
N LEU A 312 14.01 -5.62 -19.33
CA LEU A 312 13.64 -4.66 -18.29
C LEU A 312 13.97 -5.18 -16.88
N ARG A 313 14.03 -6.51 -16.70
CA ARG A 313 14.26 -7.14 -15.41
C ARG A 313 15.65 -7.75 -15.35
N ILE A 314 16.52 -7.06 -14.64
CA ILE A 314 17.90 -7.47 -14.40
C ILE A 314 18.11 -7.47 -12.90
N GLU A 315 18.58 -8.58 -12.36
CA GLU A 315 18.87 -8.76 -10.94
C GLU A 315 20.38 -8.86 -10.74
N ALA A 316 20.93 -8.09 -9.82
CA ALA A 316 22.35 -8.15 -9.45
C ALA A 316 22.50 -8.82 -8.09
N ARG A 317 23.52 -9.66 -7.91
CA ARG A 317 23.83 -10.31 -6.63
C ARG A 317 24.20 -9.25 -5.58
N THR A 318 23.63 -9.34 -4.39
CA THR A 318 23.98 -8.55 -3.23
C THR A 318 25.32 -9.01 -2.62
N SER A 319 26.10 -8.06 -2.05
CA SER A 319 27.39 -8.40 -1.40
C SER A 319 27.21 -8.86 0.04
N PRO A 320 28.24 -9.49 0.63
CA PRO A 320 28.24 -9.81 2.05
C PRO A 320 27.99 -8.59 2.95
N GLU A 321 28.56 -7.42 2.63
CA GLU A 321 28.39 -6.18 3.39
C GLU A 321 26.97 -5.64 3.29
N GLU A 322 26.32 -5.76 2.13
CA GLU A 322 24.91 -5.41 1.93
C GLU A 322 23.99 -6.37 2.69
N LEU A 323 24.32 -7.66 2.66
CA LEU A 323 23.59 -8.69 3.42
C LEU A 323 23.75 -8.51 4.93
N GLU A 324 24.93 -8.07 5.43
CA GLU A 324 25.12 -7.73 6.83
C GLU A 324 24.16 -6.63 7.28
N GLN A 325 24.06 -5.54 6.50
CA GLN A 325 23.13 -4.44 6.80
C GLN A 325 21.68 -4.90 6.79
N MET A 326 21.30 -5.76 5.83
CA MET A 326 19.94 -6.34 5.77
C MET A 326 19.66 -7.24 6.99
N ALA A 327 20.63 -8.04 7.42
CA ALA A 327 20.51 -8.89 8.61
C ALA A 327 20.31 -8.03 9.88
N GLU A 328 21.05 -6.94 10.00
CA GLU A 328 20.90 -5.99 11.11
C GLU A 328 19.51 -5.35 11.12
N ILE A 329 19.04 -4.85 9.98
CA ILE A 329 17.70 -4.25 9.84
C ILE A 329 16.62 -5.25 10.23
N ILE A 330 16.69 -6.49 9.75
CA ILE A 330 15.71 -7.55 10.05
C ILE A 330 15.74 -7.88 11.54
N ALA A 331 16.94 -8.07 12.11
CA ALA A 331 17.09 -8.36 13.54
C ALA A 331 16.51 -7.25 14.42
N ASP A 332 16.85 -6.00 14.15
CA ASP A 332 16.39 -4.85 14.92
C ASP A 332 14.85 -4.74 14.89
N ARG A 333 14.24 -4.94 13.73
CA ARG A 333 12.77 -4.91 13.57
C ARG A 333 12.08 -6.07 14.28
N LEU A 334 12.62 -7.29 14.17
CA LEU A 334 12.06 -8.45 14.85
C LEU A 334 12.26 -8.41 16.37
N ASN A 335 13.38 -7.84 16.84
CA ASN A 335 13.66 -7.66 18.28
C ASN A 335 12.66 -6.71 18.96
N CYS A 336 12.04 -5.79 18.20
CA CYS A 336 10.99 -4.89 18.68
C CYS A 336 9.61 -5.55 18.70
N SER A 337 9.46 -6.80 18.24
CA SER A 337 8.15 -7.43 18.11
C SER A 337 7.50 -7.71 19.47
N SER A 338 6.26 -7.25 19.65
CA SER A 338 5.41 -7.57 20.78
C SER A 338 4.67 -8.92 20.63
N ALA A 339 4.66 -9.47 19.41
CA ALA A 339 4.05 -10.75 19.09
C ALA A 339 5.09 -11.84 18.79
N PRO A 340 4.75 -13.12 18.87
CA PRO A 340 5.65 -14.20 18.49
C PRO A 340 6.10 -14.07 17.04
N CYS A 341 7.40 -14.03 16.83
CA CYS A 341 8.00 -14.06 15.50
C CYS A 341 9.05 -15.18 15.39
N ALA A 342 9.36 -15.61 14.17
CA ALA A 342 10.35 -16.63 13.89
C ALA A 342 11.00 -16.40 12.53
N VAL A 343 12.24 -16.87 12.37
CA VAL A 343 12.94 -16.85 11.09
C VAL A 343 13.10 -18.27 10.57
N LEU A 344 12.88 -18.46 9.26
CA LEU A 344 13.07 -19.73 8.57
C LEU A 344 14.13 -19.56 7.48
N ILE A 345 15.28 -20.23 7.62
CA ILE A 345 16.43 -20.11 6.72
C ILE A 345 16.56 -21.37 5.87
N PRO A 346 16.46 -21.28 4.54
CA PRO A 346 16.82 -22.38 3.64
C PRO A 346 18.33 -22.38 3.42
N LEU A 347 18.96 -23.55 3.50
CA LEU A 347 20.41 -23.70 3.39
C LEU A 347 20.91 -23.99 1.95
N LYS A 348 20.00 -24.12 0.97
CA LYS A 348 20.33 -24.48 -0.42
C LYS A 348 19.96 -23.40 -1.44
N GLY A 349 19.96 -22.15 -1.01
CA GLY A 349 19.65 -21.00 -1.86
C GLY A 349 18.27 -20.39 -1.59
N TRP A 350 18.16 -19.08 -1.86
CA TRP A 350 17.07 -18.23 -1.40
C TRP A 350 16.10 -17.81 -2.50
N SER A 351 16.43 -18.04 -3.75
CA SER A 351 15.56 -17.76 -4.89
C SER A 351 15.78 -18.76 -6.03
N SER A 352 14.88 -18.79 -7.00
CA SER A 352 15.10 -19.62 -8.21
C SER A 352 16.35 -19.23 -9.00
N LEU A 353 16.94 -18.06 -8.72
CA LEU A 353 18.17 -17.56 -9.35
C LEU A 353 19.43 -17.86 -8.51
N ASP A 354 19.27 -18.15 -7.23
CA ASP A 354 20.30 -18.53 -6.27
C ASP A 354 20.30 -20.05 -6.10
N LYS A 355 20.86 -20.72 -7.08
CA LYS A 355 20.96 -22.19 -7.16
C LYS A 355 22.28 -22.58 -7.80
N GLU A 356 22.87 -23.68 -7.36
CA GLU A 356 24.12 -24.21 -7.91
C GLU A 356 24.14 -24.22 -9.44
N GLY A 357 25.17 -23.60 -10.00
CA GLY A 357 25.34 -23.41 -11.44
C GLY A 357 24.67 -22.17 -12.05
N LEU A 358 23.95 -21.38 -11.26
CA LEU A 358 23.36 -20.11 -11.70
C LEU A 358 24.20 -18.92 -11.23
N ALA A 359 23.98 -17.75 -11.89
CA ALA A 359 24.84 -16.58 -11.72
C ALA A 359 24.78 -15.95 -10.32
N LEU A 360 23.65 -16.08 -9.61
CA LEU A 360 23.47 -15.47 -8.29
C LEU A 360 23.80 -16.44 -7.13
N TYR A 361 24.25 -17.65 -7.41
CA TYR A 361 24.55 -18.64 -6.38
C TYR A 361 25.79 -18.27 -5.58
N ASP A 362 25.61 -17.99 -4.29
CA ASP A 362 26.68 -17.66 -3.34
C ASP A 362 26.32 -18.13 -1.92
N PRO A 363 26.52 -19.43 -1.62
CA PRO A 363 26.18 -20.01 -0.33
C PRO A 363 27.04 -19.47 0.84
N GLU A 364 28.23 -18.92 0.56
CA GLU A 364 29.08 -18.31 1.58
C GLU A 364 28.49 -16.98 2.07
N ALA A 365 28.00 -16.14 1.14
CA ALA A 365 27.32 -14.90 1.47
C ALA A 365 26.01 -15.16 2.23
N ASP A 366 25.25 -16.18 1.83
CA ASP A 366 24.01 -16.60 2.51
C ASP A 366 24.28 -17.08 3.95
N ALA A 367 25.33 -17.88 4.12
CA ALA A 367 25.77 -18.34 5.44
C ALA A 367 26.26 -17.17 6.31
N PHE A 368 26.96 -16.20 5.73
CA PHE A 368 27.42 -15.01 6.42
C PHE A 368 26.22 -14.18 6.96
N PHE A 369 25.23 -13.87 6.12
CA PHE A 369 23.97 -13.23 6.55
C PHE A 369 23.35 -13.97 7.74
N THR A 370 23.21 -15.31 7.61
CA THR A 370 22.60 -16.14 8.66
C THR A 370 23.35 -16.03 9.98
N SER A 371 24.68 -15.97 9.93
CA SER A 371 25.53 -15.83 11.12
C SER A 371 25.35 -14.48 11.80
N VAL A 372 25.31 -13.39 11.03
CA VAL A 372 25.07 -12.03 11.53
C VAL A 372 23.69 -11.92 12.15
N LEU A 373 22.67 -12.39 11.44
CA LEU A 373 21.29 -12.38 11.90
C LEU A 373 21.14 -13.09 13.26
N LYS A 374 21.64 -14.33 13.37
CA LYS A 374 21.58 -15.11 14.61
C LYS A 374 22.31 -14.45 15.78
N LYS A 375 23.42 -13.78 15.53
CA LYS A 375 24.19 -13.06 16.55
C LYS A 375 23.41 -11.83 17.10
N ARG A 376 22.62 -11.18 16.24
CA ARG A 376 21.92 -9.92 16.57
C ARG A 376 20.50 -10.12 17.07
N LEU A 377 19.85 -11.22 16.67
CA LEU A 377 18.50 -11.54 17.12
C LEU A 377 18.44 -11.84 18.63
N ASN A 378 17.35 -11.40 19.25
CA ASN A 378 17.01 -11.83 20.61
C ASN A 378 16.99 -13.38 20.68
N PRO A 379 17.69 -14.00 21.63
CA PRO A 379 17.73 -15.47 21.76
C PRO A 379 16.36 -16.16 21.91
N ASN A 380 15.32 -15.42 22.27
CA ASN A 380 13.96 -15.93 22.37
C ASN A 380 13.23 -16.02 21.00
N ILE A 381 13.80 -15.41 19.96
CA ILE A 381 13.27 -15.49 18.60
C ILE A 381 13.84 -16.73 17.91
N PRO A 382 13.04 -17.77 17.62
CA PRO A 382 13.55 -18.99 17.02
C PRO A 382 14.01 -18.75 15.58
N VAL A 383 15.24 -19.20 15.28
CA VAL A 383 15.76 -19.32 13.92
C VAL A 383 15.81 -20.78 13.56
N LYS A 384 14.99 -21.19 12.60
CA LYS A 384 14.95 -22.57 12.09
C LYS A 384 15.69 -22.64 10.78
N GLU A 385 16.79 -23.39 10.73
CA GLU A 385 17.52 -23.72 9.50
C GLU A 385 17.01 -25.04 8.94
N VAL A 386 16.81 -25.11 7.62
CA VAL A 386 16.34 -26.31 6.93
C VAL A 386 17.22 -26.62 5.73
N ASP A 387 17.58 -27.89 5.56
CA ASP A 387 18.40 -28.39 4.43
C ASP A 387 17.58 -28.51 3.15
N LEU A 388 16.94 -27.40 2.78
CA LEU A 388 16.08 -27.25 1.61
C LEU A 388 16.49 -26.03 0.80
N HIS A 389 16.15 -26.04 -0.48
CA HIS A 389 16.13 -24.82 -1.28
C HIS A 389 14.80 -24.09 -1.06
N LEU A 390 14.83 -22.76 -0.97
CA LEU A 390 13.63 -21.95 -0.69
C LEU A 390 12.48 -22.24 -1.67
N ASN A 391 12.78 -22.28 -2.97
CA ASN A 391 11.77 -22.46 -4.00
C ASN A 391 11.35 -23.93 -4.18
N THR A 392 10.91 -24.57 -3.09
CA THR A 392 10.41 -25.97 -3.04
C THR A 392 9.11 -26.08 -2.26
N PRO A 393 8.22 -27.05 -2.58
CA PRO A 393 6.99 -27.29 -1.83
C PRO A 393 7.23 -27.59 -0.35
N GLU A 394 8.32 -28.31 -0.05
CA GLU A 394 8.71 -28.69 1.30
C GLU A 394 9.03 -27.46 2.16
N PHE A 395 9.71 -26.45 1.58
CA PHE A 395 9.97 -25.18 2.27
C PHE A 395 8.66 -24.45 2.59
N GLY A 396 7.72 -24.39 1.65
CA GLY A 396 6.39 -23.82 1.89
C GLY A 396 5.66 -24.49 3.05
N ARG A 397 5.76 -25.82 3.16
CA ARG A 397 5.19 -26.59 4.29
C ARG A 397 5.88 -26.24 5.60
N GLU A 398 7.20 -26.16 5.62
CA GLU A 398 7.99 -25.78 6.81
C GLU A 398 7.63 -24.36 7.32
N ALA A 399 7.41 -23.43 6.41
CA ALA A 399 6.97 -22.07 6.74
C ALA A 399 5.59 -22.07 7.43
N VAL A 400 4.64 -22.83 6.89
CA VAL A 400 3.29 -22.95 7.47
C VAL A 400 3.30 -23.68 8.81
N ASP A 401 4.10 -24.74 8.96
CA ASP A 401 4.21 -25.49 10.21
C ASP A 401 4.86 -24.64 11.32
N LEU A 402 5.89 -23.86 10.98
CA LEU A 402 6.50 -22.91 11.92
C LEU A 402 5.51 -21.81 12.31
N PHE A 403 4.81 -21.23 11.33
CA PHE A 403 3.77 -20.24 11.58
C PHE A 403 2.67 -20.76 12.50
N ASN A 404 2.13 -21.95 12.24
CA ASN A 404 1.07 -22.53 13.05
C ASN A 404 1.50 -22.75 14.52
N LYS A 405 2.78 -23.04 14.78
CA LYS A 405 3.31 -23.14 16.15
C LYS A 405 3.29 -21.79 16.87
N ILE A 406 3.80 -20.73 16.23
CA ILE A 406 3.85 -19.41 16.86
C ILE A 406 2.46 -18.78 16.93
N TYR A 407 1.57 -19.05 15.96
CA TYR A 407 0.19 -18.61 15.96
C TYR A 407 -0.58 -19.17 17.18
N LYS A 408 -0.48 -20.48 17.46
CA LYS A 408 -1.09 -21.10 18.62
C LYS A 408 -0.54 -20.54 19.94
N LYS A 409 0.77 -20.28 20.01
CA LYS A 409 1.38 -19.64 21.17
C LYS A 409 0.82 -18.24 21.41
N ASN A 410 0.60 -17.46 20.36
CA ASN A 410 -0.01 -16.14 20.46
C ASN A 410 -1.45 -16.18 21.00
N GLN A 411 -2.23 -17.21 20.65
CA GLN A 411 -3.61 -17.38 21.11
C GLN A 411 -3.70 -17.80 22.60
N THR A 412 -2.69 -18.50 23.09
CA THR A 412 -2.67 -19.00 24.49
C THR A 412 -2.07 -18.00 25.49
N GLY A 413 -1.49 -16.90 25.02
CA GLY A 413 -0.90 -15.87 25.88
C GLY A 413 0.35 -16.31 26.63
N SER A 414 1.00 -17.36 26.19
CA SER A 414 2.13 -18.00 26.86
C SER A 414 3.40 -18.02 26.00
#